data_7b21e245fc53f23f7d3b259d4b25ef85
#
_entry.id   7b21e245fc53f23f7d3b259d4b25ef85
#
_cell.length_a   1.000
_cell.length_b   1.000
_cell.length_c   1.000
_cell.angle_alpha   90.00
_cell.angle_beta   90.00
_cell.angle_gamma   90.00
#
_symmetry.space_group_name_H-M   'P 1'
#
loop_
_entity.id
_entity.type
_entity.pdbx_description
1 polymer ?
#
loop_
_entity_poly.entity_id
_entity_poly.type
_entity_poly.pdbx_seq_one_letter_code
_entity_poly.pdbx_strand_id
1 'polypeptide(L)'
;RQIVTVIDAMEGGCDLFDLEQLRLEYSPEEFDNLLMCGFVDDSQSAFPLATMKACMVDSWEVWDDYRPFAPRPVGDREVWIGYDPTGQGEDGDGAGLVVVLPARSSDEKHRVLERHRLKGQDYEKQAEFIEAFRDKYTIGHIGIDTTGIGGAVAEYVEKWFPTVVRYRYDVALKTSMVLQAQQIMRKDRLEFDAGWSDLAASFMCIKKEL
;
A
#
# COMPACT_ATOMS: atom_id res chain seq x y z
N ARG A 1 -5.12 6.28 31.09
CA ARG A 1 -4.30 6.28 29.86
C ARG A 1 -3.75 7.69 29.70
N GLN A 2 -2.44 7.84 29.70
CA GLN A 2 -1.80 9.14 29.52
C GLN A 2 -1.55 9.32 28.04
N ILE A 3 -1.95 10.47 27.50
CA ILE A 3 -1.65 10.89 26.11
C ILE A 3 -0.53 11.89 26.23
N VAL A 4 0.53 11.71 25.46
CA VAL A 4 1.68 12.62 25.36
C VAL A 4 1.82 13.02 23.90
N THR A 5 1.58 14.27 23.60
CA THR A 5 1.72 14.85 22.27
C THR A 5 3.16 15.30 22.01
N VAL A 6 3.49 15.64 20.76
CA VAL A 6 4.79 16.24 20.45
C VAL A 6 4.98 17.56 21.22
N ILE A 7 3.92 18.33 21.43
CA ILE A 7 3.97 19.58 22.20
C ILE A 7 4.32 19.29 23.67
N ASP A 8 3.63 18.32 24.28
CA ASP A 8 3.93 17.91 25.67
C ASP A 8 5.37 17.40 25.82
N ALA A 9 5.90 16.69 24.81
CA ALA A 9 7.27 16.23 24.80
C ALA A 9 8.28 17.41 24.76
N MET A 10 8.00 18.42 23.93
CA MET A 10 8.84 19.62 23.84
C MET A 10 8.76 20.46 25.12
N GLU A 11 7.60 20.66 25.69
CA GLU A 11 7.42 21.31 26.99
C GLU A 11 8.11 20.55 28.12
N GLY A 12 8.20 19.21 27.98
CA GLY A 12 8.95 18.33 28.87
C GLY A 12 10.48 18.35 28.66
N GLY A 13 10.99 19.18 27.72
CA GLY A 13 12.42 19.35 27.46
C GLY A 13 12.97 18.52 26.30
N CYS A 14 12.14 17.91 25.47
CA CYS A 14 12.57 17.26 24.24
C CYS A 14 12.85 18.32 23.16
N ASP A 15 14.09 18.37 22.67
CA ASP A 15 14.58 19.32 21.65
C ASP A 15 14.81 18.64 20.27
N LEU A 16 14.32 17.42 20.09
CA LEU A 16 14.54 16.63 18.88
C LEU A 16 13.62 17.01 17.71
N PHE A 17 12.56 17.80 17.96
CA PHE A 17 11.54 18.11 16.98
C PHE A 17 11.52 19.60 16.61
N ASP A 18 11.50 19.87 15.30
CA ASP A 18 11.16 21.18 14.75
C ASP A 18 9.70 21.16 14.30
N LEU A 19 8.83 21.82 15.08
CA LEU A 19 7.38 21.82 14.80
C LEU A 19 7.02 22.53 13.49
N GLU A 20 7.78 23.54 13.08
CA GLU A 20 7.51 24.25 11.83
C GLU A 20 7.86 23.36 10.64
N GLN A 21 9.01 22.68 10.71
CA GLN A 21 9.40 21.70 9.68
C GLN A 21 8.41 20.55 9.62
N LEU A 22 8.01 19.97 10.75
CA LEU A 22 7.05 18.86 10.79
C LEU A 22 5.69 19.27 10.21
N ARG A 23 5.23 20.49 10.42
CA ARG A 23 4.00 21.01 9.82
C ARG A 23 4.08 21.22 8.30
N LEU A 24 5.28 21.38 7.76
CA LEU A 24 5.52 21.46 6.32
C LEU A 24 5.64 20.06 5.68
N GLU A 25 6.13 19.08 6.44
CA GLU A 25 6.34 17.70 5.97
C GLU A 25 5.06 16.85 6.00
N TYR A 26 4.18 17.12 6.97
CA TYR A 26 2.94 16.37 7.16
C TYR A 26 1.70 17.20 6.80
N SER A 27 0.69 16.55 6.24
CA SER A 27 -0.62 17.18 6.13
C SER A 27 -1.18 17.50 7.53
N PRO A 28 -2.13 18.45 7.66
CA PRO A 28 -2.74 18.76 8.96
C PRO A 28 -3.35 17.54 9.66
N GLU A 29 -3.94 16.61 8.89
CA GLU A 29 -4.53 15.38 9.42
C GLU A 29 -3.46 14.40 9.89
N GLU A 30 -2.38 14.22 9.14
CA GLU A 30 -1.24 13.39 9.53
C GLU A 30 -0.53 13.94 10.76
N PHE A 31 -0.32 15.27 10.81
CA PHE A 31 0.28 15.94 11.95
C PHE A 31 -0.54 15.70 13.22
N ASP A 32 -1.87 15.88 13.14
CA ASP A 32 -2.75 15.67 14.28
C ASP A 32 -2.74 14.20 14.75
N ASN A 33 -2.79 13.26 13.82
CA ASN A 33 -2.79 11.83 14.13
C ASN A 33 -1.48 11.32 14.71
N LEU A 34 -0.35 11.66 14.08
CA LEU A 34 0.94 11.09 14.41
C LEU A 34 1.62 11.80 15.58
N LEU A 35 1.44 13.12 15.68
CA LEU A 35 2.21 13.98 16.58
C LEU A 35 1.35 14.56 17.71
N MET A 36 0.08 14.80 17.46
CA MET A 36 -0.84 15.32 18.46
C MET A 36 -1.67 14.22 19.13
N CYS A 37 -1.46 12.95 18.77
CA CYS A 37 -2.24 11.81 19.24
C CYS A 37 -3.74 11.98 18.99
N GLY A 38 -4.11 12.76 17.96
CA GLY A 38 -5.49 12.91 17.51
C GLY A 38 -6.04 11.54 17.14
N PHE A 39 -7.21 11.20 17.65
CA PHE A 39 -7.86 9.98 17.17
C PHE A 39 -8.43 10.25 15.79
N VAL A 40 -7.98 9.49 14.80
CA VAL A 40 -8.70 9.43 13.53
C VAL A 40 -10.10 8.95 13.85
N ASP A 41 -11.09 9.77 13.54
CA ASP A 41 -12.45 9.28 13.47
C ASP A 41 -12.55 8.33 12.27
N ASP A 42 -12.25 7.06 12.50
CA ASP A 42 -12.32 6.03 11.49
C ASP A 42 -13.75 5.56 11.20
N SER A 43 -14.75 6.23 11.82
CA SER A 43 -16.17 5.91 11.63
C SER A 43 -16.60 6.04 10.16
N GLN A 44 -15.97 6.95 9.42
CA GLN A 44 -16.21 7.17 8.00
C GLN A 44 -15.30 6.34 7.08
N SER A 45 -14.25 5.72 7.62
CA SER A 45 -13.36 4.87 6.84
C SER A 45 -14.06 3.56 6.45
N ALA A 46 -13.85 3.14 5.20
CA ALA A 46 -14.25 1.81 4.74
C ALA A 46 -13.44 0.71 5.44
N PHE A 47 -12.25 1.06 5.95
CA PHE A 47 -11.31 0.15 6.62
C PHE A 47 -10.91 0.68 7.99
N PRO A 48 -11.70 0.42 9.05
CA PRO A 48 -11.42 0.90 10.40
C PRO A 48 -10.07 0.41 10.94
N LEU A 49 -9.44 1.18 11.82
CA LEU A 49 -8.16 0.86 12.44
C LEU A 49 -8.12 -0.55 13.07
N ALA A 50 -9.22 -0.97 13.68
CA ALA A 50 -9.32 -2.31 14.26
C ALA A 50 -9.15 -3.42 13.19
N THR A 51 -9.71 -3.21 11.99
CA THR A 51 -9.56 -4.13 10.86
C THR A 51 -8.11 -4.13 10.36
N MET A 52 -7.48 -2.95 10.26
CA MET A 52 -6.08 -2.86 9.86
C MET A 52 -5.17 -3.59 10.84
N LYS A 53 -5.35 -3.36 12.14
CA LYS A 53 -4.58 -4.06 13.19
C LYS A 53 -4.70 -5.58 13.14
N ALA A 54 -5.85 -6.11 12.74
CA ALA A 54 -6.02 -7.55 12.58
C ALA A 54 -5.25 -8.13 11.38
N CYS A 55 -4.96 -7.31 10.37
CA CYS A 55 -4.16 -7.70 9.21
C CYS A 55 -2.64 -7.53 9.41
N MET A 56 -2.22 -6.83 10.47
CA MET A 56 -0.82 -6.50 10.72
C MET A 56 -0.14 -7.61 11.51
N VAL A 57 0.95 -8.14 10.98
CA VAL A 57 1.75 -9.21 11.61
C VAL A 57 3.23 -8.84 11.61
N ASP A 58 4.01 -9.39 12.50
CA ASP A 58 5.46 -9.38 12.36
C ASP A 58 5.83 -10.40 11.28
N SER A 59 6.11 -9.91 10.07
CA SER A 59 6.39 -10.76 8.92
C SER A 59 7.64 -11.62 9.10
N TRP A 60 8.61 -11.18 9.91
CA TRP A 60 9.84 -11.91 10.22
C TRP A 60 9.62 -13.10 11.16
N GLU A 61 8.62 -12.99 12.02
CA GLU A 61 8.29 -14.05 12.97
C GLU A 61 7.26 -15.03 12.41
N VAL A 62 6.31 -14.54 11.57
CA VAL A 62 5.13 -15.33 11.16
C VAL A 62 5.29 -15.99 9.80
N TRP A 63 6.10 -15.39 8.88
CA TRP A 63 6.20 -15.90 7.50
C TRP A 63 7.46 -16.74 7.28
N ASP A 64 7.48 -17.96 7.78
CA ASP A 64 8.63 -18.88 7.69
C ASP A 64 9.06 -19.21 6.25
N ASP A 65 8.14 -19.13 5.29
CA ASP A 65 8.35 -19.43 3.87
C ASP A 65 8.71 -18.19 3.03
N TYR A 66 8.82 -17.01 3.65
CA TYR A 66 9.21 -15.76 3.00
C TYR A 66 10.65 -15.36 3.35
N ARG A 67 11.47 -15.18 2.32
CA ARG A 67 12.89 -14.82 2.45
C ARG A 67 13.20 -13.59 1.61
N PRO A 68 12.96 -12.35 2.10
CA PRO A 68 12.96 -11.11 1.30
C PRO A 68 14.28 -10.82 0.59
N PHE A 69 15.40 -11.33 1.10
CA PHE A 69 16.74 -11.13 0.50
C PHE A 69 17.20 -12.30 -0.39
N ALA A 70 16.40 -13.34 -0.52
CA ALA A 70 16.72 -14.42 -1.44
C ALA A 70 16.45 -13.99 -2.90
N PRO A 71 17.16 -14.55 -3.88
CA PRO A 71 16.87 -14.32 -5.30
C PRO A 71 15.42 -14.65 -5.68
N ARG A 72 14.80 -15.60 -4.99
CA ARG A 72 13.41 -16.02 -5.13
C ARG A 72 12.75 -16.02 -3.74
N PRO A 73 12.20 -14.90 -3.28
CA PRO A 73 11.72 -14.75 -1.90
C PRO A 73 10.63 -15.71 -1.47
N VAL A 74 9.82 -16.18 -2.41
CA VAL A 74 8.72 -17.14 -2.19
C VAL A 74 8.87 -18.40 -3.05
N GLY A 75 10.09 -18.67 -3.54
CA GLY A 75 10.36 -19.77 -4.45
C GLY A 75 9.60 -19.61 -5.78
N ASP A 76 8.97 -20.67 -6.25
CA ASP A 76 8.24 -20.69 -7.52
C ASP A 76 6.76 -20.28 -7.39
N ARG A 77 6.35 -19.80 -6.23
CA ARG A 77 4.98 -19.32 -6.03
C ARG A 77 4.72 -18.09 -6.89
N GLU A 78 3.57 -18.09 -7.54
CA GLU A 78 3.11 -16.93 -8.30
C GLU A 78 2.72 -15.79 -7.36
N VAL A 79 3.08 -14.57 -7.76
CA VAL A 79 2.66 -13.33 -7.12
C VAL A 79 1.77 -12.50 -8.03
N TRP A 80 1.00 -11.61 -7.44
CA TRP A 80 0.22 -10.60 -8.14
C TRP A 80 0.81 -9.23 -7.90
N ILE A 81 0.82 -8.40 -8.92
CA ILE A 81 1.26 -7.01 -8.85
C ILE A 81 0.05 -6.10 -9.08
N GLY A 82 -0.17 -5.16 -8.18
CA GLY A 82 -1.09 -4.04 -8.36
C GLY A 82 -0.30 -2.76 -8.56
N TYR A 83 -0.64 -1.98 -9.56
CA TYR A 83 0.06 -0.75 -9.89
C TYR A 83 -0.91 0.41 -10.18
N ASP A 84 -0.68 1.51 -9.48
CA ASP A 84 -1.37 2.79 -9.67
C ASP A 84 -0.36 3.81 -10.19
N PRO A 85 -0.36 4.12 -11.51
CA PRO A 85 0.59 5.04 -12.12
C PRO A 85 0.36 6.49 -11.69
N THR A 86 1.44 7.26 -11.68
CA THR A 86 1.38 8.71 -11.48
C THR A 86 1.95 9.46 -12.67
N GLY A 87 1.65 10.77 -12.74
CA GLY A 87 2.29 11.67 -13.70
C GLY A 87 3.79 11.84 -13.45
N GLN A 88 4.49 12.42 -14.43
CA GLN A 88 5.94 12.61 -14.41
C GLN A 88 6.41 13.79 -13.52
N GLY A 89 5.49 14.50 -12.85
CA GLY A 89 5.82 15.63 -11.99
C GLY A 89 6.40 15.22 -10.65
N GLU A 90 7.36 15.99 -10.14
CA GLU A 90 7.94 15.77 -8.80
C GLU A 90 6.97 16.14 -7.66
N ASP A 91 6.04 17.05 -7.93
CA ASP A 91 5.10 17.62 -6.96
C ASP A 91 3.81 16.78 -6.77
N GLY A 92 3.68 15.67 -7.49
CA GLY A 92 2.49 14.80 -7.43
C GLY A 92 2.61 13.66 -6.40
N ASP A 93 1.47 13.03 -6.13
CA ASP A 93 1.46 11.75 -5.46
C ASP A 93 2.28 10.72 -6.24
N GLY A 94 3.16 9.99 -5.55
CA GLY A 94 3.98 8.97 -6.21
C GLY A 94 3.13 7.81 -6.71
N ALA A 95 3.58 7.16 -7.80
CA ALA A 95 2.98 5.91 -8.24
C ALA A 95 3.10 4.84 -7.16
N GLY A 96 2.03 4.07 -6.96
CA GLY A 96 1.96 3.00 -5.98
C GLY A 96 2.11 1.62 -6.61
N LEU A 97 2.98 0.76 -6.05
CA LEU A 97 3.09 -0.64 -6.42
C LEU A 97 3.00 -1.52 -5.20
N VAL A 98 2.22 -2.58 -5.29
CA VAL A 98 2.18 -3.64 -4.29
C VAL A 98 2.43 -5.00 -4.93
N VAL A 99 3.18 -5.86 -4.23
CA VAL A 99 3.36 -7.28 -4.59
C VAL A 99 2.62 -8.12 -3.58
N VAL A 100 1.71 -8.93 -4.05
CA VAL A 100 0.85 -9.77 -3.20
C VAL A 100 1.11 -11.25 -3.51
N LEU A 101 1.35 -12.04 -2.48
CA LEU A 101 1.31 -13.50 -2.56
C LEU A 101 -0.12 -13.96 -2.34
N PRO A 102 -0.80 -14.48 -3.39
CA PRO A 102 -2.17 -14.95 -3.23
C PRO A 102 -2.24 -16.23 -2.41
N ALA A 103 -3.29 -16.34 -1.61
CA ALA A 103 -3.65 -17.59 -0.93
C ALA A 103 -4.06 -18.65 -1.94
N ARG A 104 -3.56 -19.89 -1.79
CA ARG A 104 -3.89 -21.04 -2.67
C ARG A 104 -5.10 -21.85 -2.18
N SER A 105 -5.44 -21.67 -0.91
CA SER A 105 -6.55 -22.39 -0.29
C SER A 105 -7.34 -21.50 0.67
N SER A 106 -8.45 -22.03 1.22
CA SER A 106 -9.23 -21.34 2.25
C SER A 106 -8.46 -21.10 3.54
N ASP A 107 -7.43 -21.89 3.80
CA ASP A 107 -6.68 -21.87 5.06
C ASP A 107 -5.43 -20.98 4.97
N GLU A 108 -5.03 -20.59 3.77
CA GLU A 108 -3.96 -19.62 3.55
C GLU A 108 -4.50 -18.19 3.54
N LYS A 109 -3.63 -17.23 3.90
CA LYS A 109 -3.92 -15.80 3.77
C LYS A 109 -3.19 -15.21 2.57
N HIS A 110 -3.78 -14.18 1.98
CA HIS A 110 -3.06 -13.30 1.06
C HIS A 110 -2.05 -12.51 1.87
N ARG A 111 -0.84 -12.33 1.35
CA ARG A 111 0.22 -11.58 2.02
C ARG A 111 0.72 -10.46 1.13
N VAL A 112 0.75 -9.23 1.61
CA VAL A 112 1.43 -8.15 0.90
C VAL A 112 2.92 -8.29 1.20
N LEU A 113 3.71 -8.67 0.19
CA LEU A 113 5.14 -8.95 0.33
C LEU A 113 6.00 -7.71 0.18
N GLU A 114 5.59 -6.81 -0.69
CA GLU A 114 6.31 -5.57 -0.98
C GLU A 114 5.34 -4.45 -1.30
N ARG A 115 5.74 -3.24 -0.97
CA ARG A 115 5.10 -2.00 -1.37
C ARG A 115 6.16 -0.98 -1.80
N HIS A 116 5.89 -0.26 -2.85
CA HIS A 116 6.81 0.73 -3.39
C HIS A 116 6.06 2.00 -3.76
N ARG A 117 6.74 3.12 -3.64
CA ARG A 117 6.26 4.42 -4.09
C ARG A 117 7.30 5.05 -4.99
N LEU A 118 6.93 5.32 -6.24
CA LEU A 118 7.81 5.91 -7.25
C LEU A 118 7.44 7.38 -7.44
N LYS A 119 8.44 8.26 -7.40
CA LYS A 119 8.27 9.69 -7.67
C LYS A 119 9.16 10.12 -8.82
N GLY A 120 8.70 11.08 -9.63
CA GLY A 120 9.50 11.71 -10.68
C GLY A 120 9.97 10.77 -11.80
N GLN A 121 9.34 9.60 -11.96
CA GLN A 121 9.69 8.65 -13.00
C GLN A 121 8.84 8.85 -14.24
N ASP A 122 9.47 8.81 -15.43
CA ASP A 122 8.75 8.73 -16.69
C ASP A 122 8.05 7.37 -16.85
N TYR A 123 7.15 7.27 -17.83
CA TYR A 123 6.32 6.07 -18.02
C TYR A 123 7.12 4.83 -18.38
N GLU A 124 8.22 4.99 -19.11
CA GLU A 124 9.10 3.89 -19.49
C GLU A 124 9.83 3.34 -18.27
N LYS A 125 10.40 4.22 -17.43
CA LYS A 125 11.05 3.81 -16.17
C LYS A 125 10.07 3.19 -15.17
N GLN A 126 8.82 3.68 -15.11
CA GLN A 126 7.79 3.04 -14.32
C GLN A 126 7.53 1.60 -14.79
N ALA A 127 7.48 1.39 -16.10
CA ALA A 127 7.29 0.06 -16.68
C ALA A 127 8.51 -0.85 -16.49
N GLU A 128 9.74 -0.33 -16.67
CA GLU A 128 11.00 -1.04 -16.39
C GLU A 128 11.08 -1.47 -14.92
N PHE A 129 10.60 -0.63 -14.00
CA PHE A 129 10.53 -1.00 -12.59
C PHE A 129 9.62 -2.21 -12.36
N ILE A 130 8.47 -2.28 -13.04
CA ILE A 130 7.59 -3.45 -12.98
C ILE A 130 8.25 -4.66 -13.61
N GLU A 131 8.94 -4.49 -14.74
CA GLU A 131 9.63 -5.57 -15.46
C GLU A 131 10.69 -6.23 -14.61
N ALA A 132 11.44 -5.46 -13.82
CA ALA A 132 12.51 -5.95 -12.94
C ALA A 132 12.02 -6.97 -11.90
N PHE A 133 10.73 -6.99 -11.54
CA PHE A 133 10.18 -8.00 -10.63
C PHE A 133 10.19 -9.42 -11.21
N ARG A 134 10.34 -9.59 -12.54
CA ARG A 134 10.50 -10.88 -13.20
C ARG A 134 11.73 -11.65 -12.68
N ASP A 135 12.79 -10.94 -12.35
CA ASP A 135 14.01 -11.56 -11.86
C ASP A 135 13.83 -12.13 -10.45
N LYS A 136 12.89 -11.55 -9.69
CA LYS A 136 12.66 -11.88 -8.30
C LYS A 136 11.46 -12.81 -8.06
N TYR A 137 10.43 -12.71 -8.90
CA TYR A 137 9.17 -13.42 -8.72
C TYR A 137 8.66 -14.12 -9.98
N THR A 138 7.89 -15.17 -9.80
CA THR A 138 7.00 -15.71 -10.83
C THR A 138 5.72 -14.87 -10.80
N ILE A 139 5.50 -14.05 -11.83
CA ILE A 139 4.37 -13.13 -11.88
C ILE A 139 3.20 -13.82 -12.56
N GLY A 140 2.13 -14.09 -11.80
CA GLY A 140 0.90 -14.70 -12.30
C GLY A 140 -0.15 -13.68 -12.74
N HIS A 141 -0.12 -12.44 -12.19
CA HIS A 141 -1.08 -11.40 -12.53
C HIS A 141 -0.46 -10.01 -12.35
N ILE A 142 -0.75 -9.11 -13.28
CA ILE A 142 -0.47 -7.68 -13.16
C ILE A 142 -1.75 -6.91 -13.42
N GLY A 143 -2.17 -6.08 -12.47
CA GLY A 143 -3.27 -5.16 -12.61
C GLY A 143 -2.78 -3.73 -12.58
N ILE A 144 -3.13 -2.93 -13.59
CA ILE A 144 -2.72 -1.52 -13.71
C ILE A 144 -3.96 -0.65 -13.78
N ASP A 145 -4.01 0.41 -12.95
CA ASP A 145 -5.00 1.46 -13.13
C ASP A 145 -4.70 2.24 -14.42
N THR A 146 -5.63 2.21 -15.35
CA THR A 146 -5.53 2.91 -16.62
C THR A 146 -6.49 4.10 -16.71
N THR A 147 -7.03 4.53 -15.58
CA THR A 147 -7.82 5.78 -15.51
C THR A 147 -6.89 6.96 -15.73
N GLY A 148 -7.13 7.75 -16.74
CA GLY A 148 -6.25 8.88 -17.10
C GLY A 148 -4.93 8.45 -17.75
N ILE A 149 -3.80 8.72 -17.09
CA ILE A 149 -2.45 8.54 -17.67
C ILE A 149 -1.93 7.10 -17.67
N GLY A 150 -2.54 6.22 -16.90
CA GLY A 150 -2.05 4.84 -16.71
C GLY A 150 -2.04 4.00 -17.98
N GLY A 151 -2.77 4.39 -19.01
CA GLY A 151 -2.75 3.73 -20.30
C GLY A 151 -1.35 3.69 -20.94
N ALA A 152 -0.57 4.76 -20.79
CA ALA A 152 0.78 4.83 -21.35
C ALA A 152 1.75 3.82 -20.66
N VAL A 153 1.71 3.72 -19.33
CA VAL A 153 2.52 2.73 -18.60
C VAL A 153 2.11 1.31 -18.97
N ALA A 154 0.80 1.04 -19.07
CA ALA A 154 0.29 -0.27 -19.43
C ALA A 154 0.77 -0.72 -20.82
N GLU A 155 0.84 0.20 -21.82
CA GLU A 155 1.37 -0.10 -23.16
C GLU A 155 2.84 -0.53 -23.14
N TYR A 156 3.67 0.04 -22.26
CA TYR A 156 5.04 -0.41 -22.08
C TYR A 156 5.10 -1.77 -21.40
N VAL A 157 4.32 -1.97 -20.33
CA VAL A 157 4.31 -3.23 -19.56
C VAL A 157 3.81 -4.40 -20.42
N GLU A 158 2.84 -4.19 -21.30
CA GLU A 158 2.32 -5.21 -22.24
C GLU A 158 3.38 -5.81 -23.15
N LYS A 159 4.46 -5.09 -23.44
CA LYS A 159 5.58 -5.61 -24.25
C LYS A 159 6.27 -6.81 -23.58
N TRP A 160 6.30 -6.83 -22.25
CA TRP A 160 6.93 -7.91 -21.46
C TRP A 160 5.90 -8.86 -20.84
N PHE A 161 4.72 -8.32 -20.53
CA PHE A 161 3.61 -9.05 -19.89
C PHE A 161 2.32 -8.89 -20.70
N PRO A 162 2.13 -9.68 -21.77
CA PRO A 162 0.96 -9.55 -22.66
C PRO A 162 -0.39 -9.81 -21.95
N THR A 163 -0.36 -10.43 -20.77
CA THR A 163 -1.56 -10.76 -19.97
C THR A 163 -1.89 -9.71 -18.91
N VAL A 164 -1.25 -8.53 -18.96
CA VAL A 164 -1.56 -7.44 -18.02
C VAL A 164 -3.04 -7.05 -18.13
N VAL A 165 -3.66 -6.85 -16.98
CA VAL A 165 -5.07 -6.43 -16.90
C VAL A 165 -5.14 -4.93 -16.66
N ARG A 166 -5.82 -4.24 -17.58
CA ARG A 166 -6.07 -2.82 -17.49
C ARG A 166 -7.37 -2.56 -16.73
N TYR A 167 -7.27 -1.91 -15.59
CA TYR A 167 -8.43 -1.50 -14.81
C TYR A 167 -8.75 -0.04 -15.12
N ARG A 168 -9.94 0.21 -15.61
CA ARG A 168 -10.47 1.56 -15.73
C ARG A 168 -11.49 1.76 -14.62
N TYR A 169 -11.12 2.55 -13.62
CA TYR A 169 -11.94 2.73 -12.44
C TYR A 169 -13.15 3.62 -12.73
N ASP A 170 -14.32 3.04 -12.59
CA ASP A 170 -15.59 3.73 -12.38
C ASP A 170 -16.06 3.49 -10.94
N VAL A 171 -17.16 4.13 -10.57
CA VAL A 171 -17.75 4.01 -9.23
C VAL A 171 -18.10 2.57 -8.89
N ALA A 172 -18.68 1.83 -9.85
CA ALA A 172 -19.11 0.45 -9.62
C ALA A 172 -17.91 -0.48 -9.37
N LEU A 173 -16.84 -0.35 -10.16
CA LEU A 173 -15.63 -1.14 -9.98
C LEU A 173 -14.93 -0.81 -8.65
N LYS A 174 -14.77 0.49 -8.31
CA LYS A 174 -14.20 0.92 -7.03
C LYS A 174 -15.00 0.36 -5.86
N THR A 175 -16.31 0.49 -5.88
CA THR A 175 -17.19 -0.05 -4.83
C THR A 175 -17.03 -1.56 -4.70
N SER A 176 -17.00 -2.29 -5.83
CA SER A 176 -16.80 -3.75 -5.82
C SER A 176 -15.45 -4.14 -5.20
N MET A 177 -14.37 -3.43 -5.56
CA MET A 177 -13.02 -3.69 -5.01
C MET A 177 -12.97 -3.43 -3.50
N VAL A 178 -13.57 -2.33 -3.03
CA VAL A 178 -13.65 -2.01 -1.59
C VAL A 178 -14.41 -3.10 -0.84
N LEU A 179 -15.58 -3.51 -1.34
CA LEU A 179 -16.38 -4.57 -0.73
C LEU A 179 -15.65 -5.92 -0.68
N GLN A 180 -14.94 -6.29 -1.75
CA GLN A 180 -14.14 -7.51 -1.79
C GLN A 180 -12.98 -7.45 -0.79
N ALA A 181 -12.25 -6.33 -0.73
CA ALA A 181 -11.16 -6.15 0.22
C ALA A 181 -11.68 -6.23 1.67
N GLN A 182 -12.80 -5.56 1.98
CA GLN A 182 -13.46 -5.67 3.28
C GLN A 182 -13.83 -7.13 3.61
N GLN A 183 -14.34 -7.89 2.64
CA GLN A 183 -14.70 -9.28 2.86
C GLN A 183 -13.47 -10.15 3.16
N ILE A 184 -12.38 -9.95 2.42
CA ILE A 184 -11.11 -10.65 2.64
C ILE A 184 -10.58 -10.37 4.05
N MET A 185 -10.55 -9.09 4.45
CA MET A 185 -10.05 -8.67 5.76
C MET A 185 -10.94 -9.17 6.91
N ARG A 186 -12.28 -9.07 6.78
CA ARG A 186 -13.22 -9.58 7.80
C ARG A 186 -13.13 -11.10 8.01
N LYS A 187 -12.71 -11.82 7.00
CA LYS A 187 -12.47 -13.27 7.07
C LYS A 187 -11.06 -13.61 7.56
N ASP A 188 -10.30 -12.63 8.02
CA ASP A 188 -8.90 -12.79 8.44
C ASP A 188 -8.03 -13.43 7.34
N ARG A 189 -8.19 -12.96 6.08
CA ARG A 189 -7.55 -13.54 4.90
C ARG A 189 -6.50 -12.61 4.25
N LEU A 190 -6.11 -11.51 4.90
CA LEU A 190 -5.05 -10.62 4.45
C LEU A 190 -4.05 -10.39 5.58
N GLU A 191 -2.78 -10.43 5.23
CA GLU A 191 -1.68 -10.05 6.12
C GLU A 191 -0.72 -9.09 5.42
N PHE A 192 -0.18 -8.16 6.19
CA PHE A 192 0.95 -7.32 5.80
C PHE A 192 1.79 -6.98 7.03
N ASP A 193 3.04 -6.54 6.79
CA ASP A 193 3.98 -6.28 7.87
C ASP A 193 3.52 -5.13 8.78
N ALA A 194 3.61 -5.32 10.09
CA ALA A 194 3.17 -4.36 11.10
C ALA A 194 3.96 -3.04 11.08
N GLY A 195 5.18 -3.04 10.52
CA GLY A 195 5.97 -1.83 10.30
C GLY A 195 5.45 -0.94 9.17
N TRP A 196 4.44 -1.37 8.41
CA TRP A 196 3.92 -0.61 7.27
C TRP A 196 2.69 0.22 7.63
N SER A 197 2.89 1.17 8.54
CA SER A 197 1.83 2.08 8.99
C SER A 197 1.24 2.94 7.87
N ASP A 198 2.04 3.31 6.88
CA ASP A 198 1.62 4.05 5.69
C ASP A 198 0.67 3.25 4.79
N LEU A 199 0.86 1.92 4.66
CA LEU A 199 -0.09 1.06 3.97
C LEU A 199 -1.43 1.02 4.71
N ALA A 200 -1.40 0.86 6.04
CA ALA A 200 -2.60 0.90 6.86
C ALA A 200 -3.31 2.25 6.73
N ALA A 201 -2.58 3.37 6.79
CA ALA A 201 -3.13 4.71 6.60
C ALA A 201 -3.77 4.88 5.21
N SER A 202 -3.16 4.37 4.15
CA SER A 202 -3.72 4.41 2.80
C SER A 202 -5.08 3.71 2.72
N PHE A 203 -5.26 2.56 3.36
CA PHE A 203 -6.57 1.90 3.46
C PHE A 203 -7.56 2.75 4.25
N MET A 204 -7.13 3.32 5.38
CA MET A 204 -8.00 4.13 6.25
C MET A 204 -8.50 5.41 5.60
N CYS A 205 -7.76 5.97 4.62
CA CYS A 205 -8.20 7.13 3.83
C CYS A 205 -9.38 6.84 2.90
N ILE A 206 -9.69 5.57 2.62
CA ILE A 206 -10.82 5.19 1.77
C ILE A 206 -12.11 5.39 2.58
N LYS A 207 -12.92 6.36 2.15
CA LYS A 207 -14.18 6.69 2.83
C LYS A 207 -15.29 5.72 2.43
N LYS A 208 -16.22 5.47 3.36
CA LYS A 208 -17.51 4.87 3.02
C LYS A 208 -18.26 5.90 2.17
N GLU A 209 -18.55 5.57 0.93
CA GLU A 209 -19.51 6.36 0.17
C GLU A 209 -20.89 6.14 0.80
N LEU A 210 -21.54 7.24 1.15
CA LEU A 210 -22.91 7.28 1.66
C LEU A 210 -23.89 7.23 0.48
#